data_1a1cc080fdbd68973c7ab1b593600edd
#
_entry.id   1a1cc080fdbd68973c7ab1b593600edd
#
_cell.length_a   1.000
_cell.length_b   1.000
_cell.length_c   1.000
_cell.angle_alpha   90.00
_cell.angle_beta   90.00
_cell.angle_gamma   90.00
#
_symmetry.space_group_name_H-M   'P 1'
#
loop_
_entity.id
_entity.type
_entity.pdbx_description
1 polymer ?
#
loop_
_entity_poly.entity_id
_entity_poly.type
_entity_poly.pdbx_seq_one_letter_code
_entity_poly.pdbx_strand_id
1 'polypeptide(L)'
;MKLTGFLFAAALLGTCTQPAAEENYTRHVDPKIGTGGHGHVFVGANVPFGLVQVGPTSIPQTWDWCSGYHASDSTVIGFSHTHLSGTGIGDLFDITVMPVVGEVTYARGEENDPASGLWSYADRTREITKPGYYSVPLVRYGITAELTATERVGLHRYTFPASDAAAVVFDLENGGC
;
A
#
# COMPACT_ATOMS: atom_id res chain seq x y z
N MET A 1 -41.71 -71.80 -22.94
CA MET A 1 -41.47 -70.44 -23.48
C MET A 1 -40.89 -69.56 -22.38
N LYS A 2 -39.56 -69.37 -22.34
CA LYS A 2 -38.89 -68.61 -21.31
C LYS A 2 -38.57 -67.23 -21.90
N LEU A 3 -39.16 -66.17 -21.33
CA LEU A 3 -38.92 -64.80 -21.69
C LEU A 3 -37.72 -64.25 -20.85
N THR A 4 -36.62 -64.01 -21.46
CA THR A 4 -35.44 -63.41 -20.84
C THR A 4 -35.56 -61.90 -20.99
N GLY A 5 -35.79 -61.18 -19.88
CA GLY A 5 -35.80 -59.71 -19.84
C GLY A 5 -34.37 -59.14 -19.79
N PHE A 6 -34.04 -58.28 -20.74
CA PHE A 6 -32.79 -57.49 -20.74
C PHE A 6 -33.02 -56.21 -19.94
N LEU A 7 -32.29 -56.05 -18.83
CA LEU A 7 -32.22 -54.82 -18.10
C LEU A 7 -31.13 -53.91 -18.77
N PHE A 8 -31.56 -52.79 -19.36
CA PHE A 8 -30.64 -51.74 -19.81
C PHE A 8 -30.34 -50.83 -18.62
N ALA A 9 -29.12 -50.88 -18.09
CA ALA A 9 -28.61 -49.91 -17.12
C ALA A 9 -28.09 -48.71 -17.87
N ALA A 10 -28.81 -47.58 -17.83
CA ALA A 10 -28.35 -46.28 -18.34
C ALA A 10 -27.39 -45.68 -17.32
N ALA A 11 -26.10 -45.67 -17.60
CA ALA A 11 -25.08 -44.94 -16.84
C ALA A 11 -25.21 -43.44 -17.14
N LEU A 12 -25.72 -42.67 -16.21
CA LEU A 12 -25.67 -41.19 -16.21
C LEU A 12 -24.24 -40.75 -15.94
N LEU A 13 -23.50 -40.48 -16.99
CA LEU A 13 -22.21 -39.75 -16.91
C LEU A 13 -22.49 -38.29 -16.59
N GLY A 14 -22.55 -37.95 -15.31
CA GLY A 14 -22.54 -36.58 -14.84
C GLY A 14 -21.20 -35.95 -15.21
N THR A 15 -21.17 -35.13 -16.25
CA THR A 15 -20.02 -34.24 -16.51
C THR A 15 -19.97 -33.18 -15.42
N CYS A 16 -19.13 -33.38 -14.41
CA CYS A 16 -18.72 -32.30 -13.51
C CYS A 16 -17.94 -31.27 -14.36
N THR A 17 -18.61 -30.26 -14.87
CA THR A 17 -17.93 -29.07 -15.38
C THR A 17 -17.32 -28.36 -14.18
N GLN A 18 -16.00 -28.49 -13.98
CA GLN A 18 -15.28 -27.62 -13.07
C GLN A 18 -15.49 -26.16 -13.54
N PRO A 19 -15.91 -25.26 -12.64
CA PRO A 19 -15.96 -23.85 -13.00
C PRO A 19 -14.56 -23.43 -13.47
N ALA A 20 -14.49 -22.73 -14.60
CA ALA A 20 -13.24 -22.16 -15.08
C ALA A 20 -12.65 -21.33 -13.95
N ALA A 21 -11.36 -21.53 -13.64
CA ALA A 21 -10.68 -20.72 -12.64
C ALA A 21 -10.81 -19.26 -13.06
N GLU A 22 -11.35 -18.43 -12.17
CA GLU A 22 -11.49 -16.99 -12.41
C GLU A 22 -10.11 -16.39 -12.66
N GLU A 23 -9.93 -15.78 -13.82
CA GLU A 23 -8.62 -15.26 -14.21
C GLU A 23 -8.29 -14.01 -13.39
N ASN A 24 -7.19 -14.07 -12.64
CA ASN A 24 -6.73 -12.94 -11.83
C ASN A 24 -5.98 -11.92 -12.69
N TYR A 25 -6.67 -10.92 -13.21
CA TYR A 25 -6.11 -9.86 -14.04
C TYR A 25 -5.23 -8.88 -13.25
N THR A 26 -5.31 -8.81 -11.92
CA THR A 26 -4.49 -7.90 -11.09
C THR A 26 -3.00 -8.23 -11.18
N ARG A 27 -2.63 -9.44 -11.58
CA ARG A 27 -1.23 -9.84 -11.81
C ARG A 27 -0.54 -9.05 -12.95
N HIS A 28 -1.32 -8.41 -13.81
CA HIS A 28 -0.83 -7.62 -14.94
C HIS A 28 -0.73 -6.12 -14.62
N VAL A 29 -1.09 -5.73 -13.40
CA VAL A 29 -1.07 -4.33 -12.96
C VAL A 29 0.22 -4.07 -12.19
N ASP A 30 0.98 -3.08 -12.64
CA ASP A 30 2.12 -2.53 -11.90
C ASP A 30 1.76 -1.15 -11.36
N PRO A 31 1.51 -1.01 -10.03
CA PRO A 31 1.16 0.27 -9.42
C PRO A 31 2.31 1.30 -9.44
N LYS A 32 3.52 0.93 -9.84
CA LYS A 32 4.66 1.86 -9.95
C LYS A 32 4.74 2.60 -11.28
N ILE A 33 3.91 2.26 -12.26
CA ILE A 33 3.87 2.97 -13.53
C ILE A 33 3.48 4.44 -13.28
N GLY A 34 4.31 5.37 -13.77
CA GLY A 34 4.10 6.81 -13.62
C GLY A 34 4.61 7.41 -12.31
N THR A 35 5.32 6.66 -11.47
CA THR A 35 5.82 7.16 -10.17
C THR A 35 7.21 7.79 -10.24
N GLY A 36 7.85 7.83 -11.41
CA GLY A 36 9.17 8.42 -11.63
C GLY A 36 9.15 9.55 -12.64
N GLY A 37 10.22 10.34 -12.67
CA GLY A 37 10.31 11.53 -13.52
C GLY A 37 9.14 12.49 -13.23
N HIS A 38 8.49 13.00 -14.26
CA HIS A 38 7.36 13.92 -14.15
C HIS A 38 5.99 13.19 -14.15
N GLY A 39 5.92 11.96 -13.67
CA GLY A 39 4.70 11.14 -13.76
C GLY A 39 3.61 11.50 -12.75
N HIS A 40 3.99 11.97 -11.57
CA HIS A 40 3.09 12.43 -10.49
C HIS A 40 2.00 11.42 -10.13
N VAL A 41 2.38 10.17 -9.93
CA VAL A 41 1.46 9.10 -9.51
C VAL A 41 1.83 8.64 -8.10
N PHE A 42 0.86 8.60 -7.20
CA PHE A 42 1.08 8.04 -5.87
C PHE A 42 1.19 6.51 -5.92
N VAL A 43 1.81 5.92 -4.92
CA VAL A 43 1.80 4.47 -4.66
C VAL A 43 1.07 4.21 -3.35
N GLY A 44 0.24 3.18 -3.34
CA GLY A 44 -0.47 2.82 -2.12
C GLY A 44 -1.57 1.79 -2.37
N ALA A 45 -2.39 1.60 -1.35
CA ALA A 45 -3.54 0.74 -1.41
C ALA A 45 -4.82 1.58 -1.55
N ASN A 46 -5.59 1.28 -2.56
CA ASN A 46 -6.90 1.88 -2.80
C ASN A 46 -7.80 0.88 -3.53
N VAL A 47 -9.09 1.14 -3.52
CA VAL A 47 -10.06 0.47 -4.40
C VAL A 47 -10.53 1.46 -5.46
N PRO A 48 -10.95 1.00 -6.65
CA PRO A 48 -11.45 1.89 -7.69
C PRO A 48 -12.55 2.81 -7.16
N PHE A 49 -12.41 4.12 -7.40
CA PHE A 49 -13.35 5.17 -6.97
C PHE A 49 -13.54 5.29 -5.44
N GLY A 50 -12.64 4.71 -4.65
CA GLY A 50 -12.67 4.86 -3.19
C GLY A 50 -12.25 6.27 -2.75
N LEU A 51 -12.74 6.69 -1.57
CA LEU A 51 -12.35 7.94 -0.93
C LEU A 51 -10.92 7.86 -0.36
N VAL A 52 -10.47 6.66 0.02
CA VAL A 52 -9.19 6.44 0.69
C VAL A 52 -8.16 5.92 -0.31
N GLN A 53 -7.00 6.61 -0.37
CA GLN A 53 -5.79 6.21 -1.07
C GLN A 53 -4.65 6.19 -0.04
N VAL A 54 -4.54 5.08 0.70
CA VAL A 54 -3.52 4.98 1.75
C VAL A 54 -2.17 4.56 1.19
N GLY A 55 -1.15 5.38 1.41
CA GLY A 55 0.18 5.15 0.86
C GLY A 55 1.29 5.92 1.55
N PRO A 56 2.56 5.64 1.21
CA PRO A 56 3.69 6.35 1.75
C PRO A 56 3.78 7.77 1.22
N THR A 57 4.15 8.69 2.10
CA THR A 57 4.50 10.06 1.78
C THR A 57 5.98 10.25 2.06
N SER A 58 6.74 10.69 1.06
CA SER A 58 8.16 11.00 1.17
C SER A 58 8.38 12.39 1.76
N ILE A 59 9.60 12.70 2.20
CA ILE A 59 10.00 14.07 2.55
C ILE A 59 9.78 14.96 1.31
N PRO A 60 9.02 16.06 1.42
CA PRO A 60 8.78 16.97 0.29
C PRO A 60 10.09 17.55 -0.26
N GLN A 61 10.23 17.52 -1.57
CA GLN A 61 11.41 18.08 -2.26
C GLN A 61 10.96 19.06 -3.37
N THR A 62 11.14 18.66 -4.63
CA THR A 62 10.76 19.48 -5.79
C THR A 62 9.37 19.11 -6.29
N TRP A 63 8.94 19.76 -7.38
CA TRP A 63 7.66 19.57 -8.04
C TRP A 63 7.29 18.08 -8.29
N ASP A 64 8.26 17.24 -8.62
CA ASP A 64 8.01 15.83 -8.92
C ASP A 64 7.56 15.00 -7.70
N TRP A 65 7.69 15.55 -6.49
CA TRP A 65 7.23 14.91 -5.24
C TRP A 65 5.77 15.26 -4.88
N CYS A 66 5.05 15.96 -5.73
CA CYS A 66 3.69 16.42 -5.45
C CYS A 66 2.66 15.32 -5.20
N SER A 67 2.91 14.08 -5.64
CA SER A 67 2.06 12.92 -5.32
C SER A 67 2.42 12.20 -4.01
N GLY A 68 3.40 12.72 -3.25
CA GLY A 68 3.89 12.14 -2.01
C GLY A 68 4.88 10.99 -2.19
N TYR A 69 4.87 10.28 -3.28
CA TYR A 69 5.81 9.21 -3.61
C TYR A 69 6.58 9.54 -4.89
N HIS A 70 7.88 9.31 -4.87
CA HIS A 70 8.69 9.34 -6.09
C HIS A 70 9.60 8.10 -6.15
N ALA A 71 9.70 7.44 -7.31
CA ALA A 71 10.41 6.18 -7.47
C ALA A 71 11.92 6.26 -7.15
N SER A 72 12.53 7.45 -7.28
CA SER A 72 13.95 7.66 -6.96
C SER A 72 14.22 7.97 -5.48
N ASP A 73 13.16 8.21 -4.68
CA ASP A 73 13.27 8.55 -3.26
C ASP A 73 12.94 7.34 -2.39
N SER A 74 13.70 7.16 -1.34
CA SER A 74 13.44 6.12 -0.34
C SER A 74 13.01 6.67 1.02
N THR A 75 12.82 7.98 1.16
CA THR A 75 12.33 8.56 2.42
C THR A 75 10.84 8.30 2.61
N VAL A 76 10.42 8.13 3.86
CA VAL A 76 9.02 8.03 4.27
C VAL A 76 8.85 8.84 5.56
N ILE A 77 7.95 9.82 5.56
CA ILE A 77 7.55 10.59 6.75
C ILE A 77 6.27 10.04 7.39
N GLY A 78 5.62 9.10 6.72
CA GLY A 78 4.43 8.41 7.19
C GLY A 78 3.58 7.87 6.05
N PHE A 79 2.40 7.38 6.42
CA PHE A 79 1.42 6.80 5.51
C PHE A 79 0.15 7.65 5.58
N SER A 80 -0.09 8.45 4.53
CA SER A 80 -1.24 9.34 4.44
C SER A 80 -2.45 8.63 3.83
N HIS A 81 -3.66 9.08 4.14
CA HIS A 81 -4.90 8.43 3.71
C HIS A 81 -5.49 9.01 2.43
N THR A 82 -5.00 10.17 2.02
CA THR A 82 -5.49 10.86 0.82
C THR A 82 -4.33 11.23 -0.09
N HIS A 83 -4.42 10.85 -1.35
CA HIS A 83 -3.44 11.17 -2.39
C HIS A 83 -4.16 11.47 -3.69
N LEU A 84 -3.53 12.31 -4.53
CA LEU A 84 -3.96 12.55 -5.92
C LEU A 84 -2.84 12.13 -6.88
N SER A 85 -3.24 11.81 -8.10
CA SER A 85 -2.32 11.56 -9.21
C SER A 85 -2.52 12.58 -10.32
N GLY A 86 -1.42 13.04 -10.92
CA GLY A 86 -1.44 13.91 -12.09
C GLY A 86 -1.80 15.37 -11.82
N THR A 87 -1.84 15.81 -10.56
CA THR A 87 -2.22 17.19 -10.20
C THR A 87 -1.12 18.22 -10.48
N GLY A 88 0.14 17.84 -10.30
CA GLY A 88 1.28 18.73 -10.45
C GLY A 88 1.46 19.76 -9.32
N ILE A 89 0.70 19.63 -8.24
CA ILE A 89 0.86 20.37 -6.98
C ILE A 89 0.80 19.40 -5.82
N GLY A 90 1.53 19.68 -4.73
CA GLY A 90 1.39 18.95 -3.46
C GLY A 90 -0.01 19.20 -2.90
N ASP A 91 -0.77 18.14 -2.69
CA ASP A 91 -2.17 18.26 -2.29
C ASP A 91 -2.61 17.05 -1.47
N LEU A 92 -3.49 17.31 -0.50
CA LEU A 92 -4.00 16.33 0.44
C LEU A 92 -2.92 15.82 1.43
N PHE A 93 -2.58 14.56 1.43
CA PHE A 93 -1.73 13.85 2.42
C PHE A 93 -2.30 13.92 3.83
N ASP A 94 -3.63 13.99 3.93
CA ASP A 94 -4.32 14.11 5.21
C ASP A 94 -4.16 12.85 6.04
N ILE A 95 -4.17 13.07 7.37
CA ILE A 95 -4.11 12.02 8.37
C ILE A 95 -2.92 11.10 8.11
N THR A 96 -1.72 11.65 8.24
CA THR A 96 -0.48 10.88 8.10
C THR A 96 -0.20 10.10 9.38
N VAL A 97 0.10 8.82 9.23
CA VAL A 97 0.37 7.91 10.35
C VAL A 97 1.79 7.39 10.24
N MET A 98 2.61 7.60 11.28
CA MET A 98 3.99 7.12 11.32
C MET A 98 4.22 6.20 12.52
N PRO A 99 4.52 4.91 12.29
CA PRO A 99 4.95 4.01 13.35
C PRO A 99 6.44 4.26 13.67
N VAL A 100 6.78 4.29 14.95
CA VAL A 100 8.12 4.60 15.43
C VAL A 100 8.53 3.70 16.59
N VAL A 101 9.83 3.59 16.82
CA VAL A 101 10.43 2.96 18.02
C VAL A 101 11.45 3.93 18.61
N GLY A 102 11.37 4.13 19.91
CA GLY A 102 12.26 5.03 20.64
C GLY A 102 11.61 6.37 20.97
N GLU A 103 12.43 7.40 21.12
CA GLU A 103 11.95 8.74 21.43
C GLU A 103 11.12 9.31 20.26
N VAL A 104 9.97 9.87 20.59
CA VAL A 104 9.06 10.48 19.61
C VAL A 104 9.39 11.96 19.48
N THR A 105 9.64 12.39 18.24
CA THR A 105 9.67 13.81 17.89
C THR A 105 8.48 14.12 16.98
N TYR A 106 7.95 15.35 17.07
CA TYR A 106 6.78 15.75 16.28
C TYR A 106 7.15 16.68 15.11
N ALA A 107 8.44 17.04 15.00
CA ALA A 107 8.92 17.80 13.85
C ALA A 107 8.94 16.91 12.60
N ARG A 108 8.68 17.51 11.45
CA ARG A 108 8.92 16.87 10.16
C ARG A 108 10.43 16.62 9.98
N GLY A 109 10.80 15.41 9.57
CA GLY A 109 12.19 15.06 9.34
C GLY A 109 12.77 15.72 8.08
N GLU A 110 14.08 15.94 8.11
CA GLU A 110 14.87 16.37 6.95
C GLU A 110 15.71 15.20 6.45
N GLU A 111 15.84 15.06 5.14
CA GLU A 111 16.63 13.99 4.54
C GLU A 111 18.09 14.03 5.02
N ASN A 112 18.65 12.84 5.27
CA ASN A 112 20.03 12.64 5.75
C ASN A 112 20.31 13.14 7.17
N ASP A 113 19.31 13.59 7.91
CA ASP A 113 19.45 13.90 9.33
C ASP A 113 18.53 12.99 10.18
N PRO A 114 19.02 11.83 10.67
CA PRO A 114 18.23 10.91 11.47
C PRO A 114 17.68 11.50 12.79
N ALA A 115 18.25 12.62 13.26
CA ALA A 115 17.81 13.31 14.47
C ALA A 115 16.74 14.36 14.20
N SER A 116 16.49 14.73 12.96
CA SER A 116 15.65 15.88 12.61
C SER A 116 14.16 15.69 12.79
N GLY A 117 13.67 14.47 13.04
CA GLY A 117 12.25 14.27 13.26
C GLY A 117 11.70 12.95 12.77
N LEU A 118 10.41 12.93 12.45
CA LEU A 118 9.68 11.75 12.01
C LEU A 118 9.98 11.43 10.55
N TRP A 119 10.82 10.44 10.31
CA TRP A 119 11.04 9.86 8.98
C TRP A 119 11.84 8.56 9.08
N SER A 120 11.84 7.76 8.05
CA SER A 120 12.69 6.59 7.86
C SER A 120 13.05 6.41 6.40
N TYR A 121 14.15 5.75 6.12
CA TYR A 121 14.31 5.13 4.80
C TYR A 121 13.41 3.91 4.68
N ALA A 122 12.81 3.75 3.52
CA ALA A 122 12.12 2.55 3.08
C ALA A 122 13.12 1.57 2.44
N ASP A 123 13.06 0.31 2.81
CA ASP A 123 13.78 -0.72 2.07
C ASP A 123 13.04 -1.05 0.77
N ARG A 124 13.37 -0.33 -0.29
CA ARG A 124 12.73 -0.48 -1.61
C ARG A 124 12.98 -1.84 -2.25
N THR A 125 13.98 -2.60 -1.80
CA THR A 125 14.26 -3.95 -2.32
C THR A 125 13.25 -4.98 -1.84
N ARG A 126 12.58 -4.70 -0.71
CA ARG A 126 11.54 -5.52 -0.11
C ARG A 126 10.16 -4.87 -0.16
N GLU A 127 10.03 -3.77 -0.88
CA GLU A 127 8.74 -3.10 -1.11
C GLU A 127 7.83 -3.97 -1.97
N ILE A 128 6.58 -4.10 -1.56
CA ILE A 128 5.54 -4.82 -2.30
C ILE A 128 4.44 -3.85 -2.68
N THR A 129 4.18 -3.74 -3.98
CA THR A 129 3.08 -2.95 -4.52
C THR A 129 2.15 -3.86 -5.33
N LYS A 130 0.87 -3.86 -4.99
CA LYS A 130 -0.17 -4.61 -5.72
C LYS A 130 -1.47 -3.81 -5.68
N PRO A 131 -2.39 -4.00 -6.63
CA PRO A 131 -3.72 -3.44 -6.51
C PRO A 131 -4.33 -3.71 -5.14
N GLY A 132 -4.70 -2.66 -4.41
CA GLY A 132 -5.28 -2.74 -3.07
C GLY A 132 -4.35 -3.14 -1.93
N TYR A 133 -3.05 -3.28 -2.17
CA TYR A 133 -2.08 -3.64 -1.13
C TYR A 133 -0.72 -2.98 -1.31
N TYR A 134 -0.18 -2.48 -0.22
CA TYR A 134 1.17 -1.94 -0.15
C TYR A 134 1.89 -2.48 1.08
N SER A 135 3.19 -2.76 0.96
CA SER A 135 4.04 -3.10 2.12
C SER A 135 5.46 -2.62 1.93
N VAL A 136 6.07 -2.14 3.03
CA VAL A 136 7.48 -1.71 3.04
C VAL A 136 8.10 -1.82 4.43
N PRO A 137 9.35 -2.27 4.54
CA PRO A 137 10.11 -2.13 5.77
C PRO A 137 10.67 -0.71 5.94
N LEU A 138 10.52 -0.18 7.15
CA LEU A 138 11.10 1.09 7.60
C LEU A 138 12.43 0.82 8.29
N VAL A 139 13.54 1.22 7.65
CA VAL A 139 14.91 0.84 8.06
C VAL A 139 15.26 1.41 9.44
N ARG A 140 14.95 2.70 9.67
CA ARG A 140 15.29 3.40 10.93
C ARG A 140 14.71 2.74 12.17
N TYR A 141 13.49 2.23 12.05
CA TYR A 141 12.73 1.71 13.19
C TYR A 141 12.63 0.18 13.23
N GLY A 142 13.10 -0.50 12.19
CA GLY A 142 12.97 -1.96 12.07
C GLY A 142 11.52 -2.43 11.96
N ILE A 143 10.60 -1.57 11.51
CA ILE A 143 9.17 -1.83 11.43
C ILE A 143 8.83 -2.25 10.00
N THR A 144 7.95 -3.25 9.85
CA THR A 144 7.31 -3.51 8.56
C THR A 144 5.90 -2.92 8.58
N ALA A 145 5.63 -2.05 7.62
CA ALA A 145 4.30 -1.49 7.38
C ALA A 145 3.60 -2.27 6.28
N GLU A 146 2.30 -2.53 6.47
CA GLU A 146 1.40 -3.14 5.49
C GLU A 146 0.09 -2.37 5.47
N LEU A 147 -0.38 -2.04 4.28
CA LEU A 147 -1.55 -1.21 4.04
C LEU A 147 -2.52 -1.90 3.10
N THR A 148 -3.80 -1.75 3.40
CA THR A 148 -4.89 -2.06 2.46
C THR A 148 -6.04 -1.07 2.66
N ALA A 149 -6.99 -1.03 1.75
CA ALA A 149 -8.10 -0.09 1.85
C ALA A 149 -9.42 -0.72 1.38
N THR A 150 -10.51 -0.19 1.91
CA THR A 150 -11.84 -0.28 1.33
C THR A 150 -12.19 1.07 0.69
N GLU A 151 -13.43 1.25 0.25
CA GLU A 151 -13.87 2.53 -0.31
C GLU A 151 -13.72 3.71 0.66
N ARG A 152 -13.76 3.47 1.98
CA ARG A 152 -13.83 4.52 3.02
C ARG A 152 -12.92 4.30 4.20
N VAL A 153 -12.16 3.20 4.24
CA VAL A 153 -11.32 2.85 5.39
C VAL A 153 -9.93 2.46 4.91
N GLY A 154 -8.91 3.13 5.41
CA GLY A 154 -7.52 2.67 5.33
C GLY A 154 -7.22 1.74 6.51
N LEU A 155 -6.67 0.57 6.24
CA LEU A 155 -6.24 -0.37 7.25
C LEU A 155 -4.71 -0.47 7.25
N HIS A 156 -4.13 -0.28 8.43
CA HIS A 156 -2.69 -0.37 8.64
C HIS A 156 -2.37 -1.55 9.55
N ARG A 157 -1.34 -2.30 9.19
CA ARG A 157 -0.72 -3.29 10.05
C ARG A 157 0.77 -2.98 10.18
N TYR A 158 1.23 -2.77 11.40
CA TYR A 158 2.62 -2.51 11.70
C TYR A 158 3.22 -3.66 12.51
N THR A 159 4.28 -4.25 12.01
CA THR A 159 5.05 -5.26 12.73
C THR A 159 6.27 -4.59 13.34
N PHE A 160 6.26 -4.43 14.66
CA PHE A 160 7.34 -3.81 15.42
C PHE A 160 8.40 -4.85 15.83
N PRO A 161 9.67 -4.45 15.98
CA PRO A 161 10.62 -5.22 16.77
C PRO A 161 10.19 -5.24 18.25
N ALA A 162 10.69 -6.19 19.03
CA ALA A 162 10.43 -6.20 20.47
C ALA A 162 10.98 -4.91 21.11
N SER A 163 10.11 -4.11 21.70
CA SER A 163 10.46 -2.81 22.29
C SER A 163 9.38 -2.33 23.25
N ASP A 164 9.79 -1.72 24.36
CA ASP A 164 8.90 -1.04 25.31
C ASP A 164 8.60 0.42 24.87
N ALA A 165 9.25 0.89 23.80
CA ALA A 165 9.13 2.24 23.27
C ALA A 165 8.49 2.28 21.85
N ALA A 166 7.62 1.31 21.54
CA ALA A 166 6.85 1.30 20.30
C ALA A 166 5.69 2.30 20.38
N ALA A 167 5.54 3.13 19.37
CA ALA A 167 4.47 4.13 19.30
C ALA A 167 3.96 4.31 17.86
N VAL A 168 2.79 4.93 17.74
CA VAL A 168 2.21 5.36 16.47
C VAL A 168 1.86 6.84 16.61
N VAL A 169 2.38 7.66 15.72
CA VAL A 169 2.14 9.10 15.66
C VAL A 169 1.11 9.39 14.57
N PHE A 170 0.09 10.16 14.91
CA PHE A 170 -0.87 10.72 13.96
C PHE A 170 -0.50 12.19 13.75
N ASP A 171 -0.05 12.50 12.55
CA ASP A 171 0.25 13.86 12.12
C ASP A 171 -0.96 14.44 11.40
N LEU A 172 -1.54 15.47 12.00
CA LEU A 172 -2.73 16.17 11.49
C LEU A 172 -2.42 17.60 11.01
N GLU A 173 -1.15 18.04 11.15
CA GLU A 173 -0.73 19.40 10.80
C GLU A 173 -0.01 19.47 9.45
N ASN A 174 0.70 18.40 9.10
CA ASN A 174 1.59 18.38 7.95
C ASN A 174 0.93 17.76 6.71
N GLY A 175 -0.24 18.24 6.34
CA GLY A 175 -0.85 17.93 5.04
C GLY A 175 0.00 18.42 3.86
N GLY A 176 -0.40 18.10 2.65
CA GLY A 176 0.42 18.25 1.45
C GLY A 176 0.63 19.68 0.94
N CYS A 177 -0.03 20.65 1.49
CA CYS A 177 0.09 22.07 1.07
C CYS A 177 0.39 22.97 2.24
#